data_1da0ed171f4505d5d897ed70398117e8
#
_entry.id   1da0ed171f4505d5d897ed70398117e8
#
_cell.length_a   1.000
_cell.length_b   1.000
_cell.length_c   1.000
_cell.angle_alpha   90.00
_cell.angle_beta   90.00
_cell.angle_gamma   90.00
#
_symmetry.space_group_name_H-M   'P 1'
#
loop_
_entity.id
_entity.type
_entity.pdbx_description
1 polymer ?
#
loop_
_entity_poly.entity_id
_entity_poly.type
_entity_poly.pdbx_seq_one_letter_code
_entity_poly.pdbx_strand_id
1 'polypeptide(L)'
;KMTKNSDGTFSFEFTPTELFQYNGIGKIGVLAKAKNGTGDKKTPDYFFEVGKFDLTVNSPKINPVILDREGSISISVTSTNEVNYYLYKGDEVLFESLNNKNFSKDVLGPDSGSDGLKLIESTTLKLLCEDTSDSNNFIYLSFDIVVEPISIETEPPFELKDGINYDNNNSSKIYLQLNAPKKDFVYVLGNFNDYVKDKKSLMNINPSNNKFWFEISDLNENENYWYQYQVFSKSPVSGSPTVIKVADPFSNLIISSYDDNQIPENSFPNLPKFPENQIGEFTFINKSEKYDWNITEFDKPKKEDLIIYEILVRDFDKESSFQNLIDRIEYFKNLNINAIELMPVMEFEGNESWGYNSSYHLSLDKFYGTQNKLKEFIDLCHQNGIAVILDLALNHVFGRSPLVKMWMDDPDNNSWGGPSNENPYFNQSAKHTYSVGYDFNHQNELTQYYTKRVVEHWINDYKIDGFRWDLTKGFTQNCDENNYDCTNSFQQDRVDLLKSYADYSWSLDPDHYVIFEHLGSNSEEMEWANYRINEGKGIMMWGK
;
A
#
# COMPACT_ATOMS: atom_id res chain seq x y z
N LYS A 1 -10.01 22.53 19.11
CA LYS A 1 -9.10 21.75 19.97
C LYS A 1 -9.92 21.08 21.05
N MET A 2 -9.79 19.74 21.22
CA MET A 2 -10.55 19.01 22.25
C MET A 2 -10.03 19.32 23.65
N THR A 3 -10.92 19.33 24.62
CA THR A 3 -10.59 19.50 26.05
C THR A 3 -10.43 18.12 26.69
N LYS A 4 -9.32 17.91 27.41
CA LYS A 4 -9.10 16.68 28.15
C LYS A 4 -9.85 16.73 29.48
N ASN A 5 -10.70 15.74 29.73
CA ASN A 5 -11.47 15.59 30.95
C ASN A 5 -10.68 14.90 32.06
N SER A 6 -11.15 15.00 33.30
CA SER A 6 -10.51 14.40 34.47
C SER A 6 -10.51 12.86 34.47
N ASP A 7 -11.41 12.25 33.75
CA ASP A 7 -11.55 10.78 33.57
C ASP A 7 -10.65 10.24 32.42
N GLY A 8 -9.86 11.11 31.79
CA GLY A 8 -8.98 10.75 30.68
C GLY A 8 -9.63 10.81 29.29
N THR A 9 -10.94 11.09 29.20
CA THR A 9 -11.65 11.31 27.93
C THR A 9 -11.34 12.70 27.37
N PHE A 10 -11.69 12.91 26.10
CA PHE A 10 -11.60 14.22 25.44
C PHE A 10 -12.99 14.64 24.97
N SER A 11 -13.34 15.90 25.22
CA SER A 11 -14.59 16.50 24.78
C SER A 11 -14.35 17.72 23.90
N PHE A 12 -15.26 17.91 22.96
CA PHE A 12 -15.36 19.10 22.14
C PHE A 12 -16.84 19.42 21.95
N GLU A 13 -17.22 20.60 22.35
CA GLU A 13 -18.57 21.11 22.20
C GLU A 13 -18.59 22.13 21.05
N PHE A 14 -19.56 22.03 20.18
CA PHE A 14 -19.74 22.95 19.06
C PHE A 14 -21.21 23.08 18.75
N THR A 15 -21.58 24.23 18.18
CA THR A 15 -22.87 24.43 17.58
C THR A 15 -22.77 24.01 16.10
N PRO A 16 -23.59 23.07 15.61
CA PRO A 16 -23.49 22.59 14.22
C PRO A 16 -23.47 23.72 13.17
N THR A 17 -24.25 24.77 13.38
CA THR A 17 -24.31 25.95 12.50
C THR A 17 -23.03 26.80 12.50
N GLU A 18 -22.16 26.67 13.50
CA GLU A 18 -20.85 27.36 13.55
C GLU A 18 -19.78 26.62 12.75
N LEU A 19 -19.88 25.28 12.65
CA LEU A 19 -18.96 24.47 11.87
C LEU A 19 -19.42 24.25 10.43
N PHE A 20 -20.72 24.18 10.23
CA PHE A 20 -21.34 23.97 8.93
C PHE A 20 -22.23 25.17 8.64
N GLN A 21 -22.04 25.83 7.53
CA GLN A 21 -22.85 27.00 7.13
C GLN A 21 -24.32 26.67 6.82
N TYR A 22 -24.75 25.41 7.08
CA TYR A 22 -26.07 24.88 6.73
C TYR A 22 -26.61 24.01 7.86
N ASN A 23 -27.94 24.03 8.05
CA ASN A 23 -28.67 22.98 8.76
C ASN A 23 -28.61 21.70 7.89
N GLY A 24 -28.32 20.55 8.46
CA GLY A 24 -28.24 19.32 7.70
C GLY A 24 -27.46 18.21 8.42
N ILE A 25 -27.26 17.09 7.74
CA ILE A 25 -26.41 16.01 8.27
C ILE A 25 -24.96 16.46 8.21
N GLY A 26 -24.37 16.64 9.39
CA GLY A 26 -22.94 16.89 9.54
C GLY A 26 -22.17 15.59 9.75
N LYS A 27 -20.97 15.53 9.20
CA LYS A 27 -20.02 14.42 9.39
C LYS A 27 -18.84 14.89 10.22
N ILE A 28 -18.60 14.25 11.37
CA ILE A 28 -17.43 14.51 12.20
C ILE A 28 -16.62 13.24 12.36
N GLY A 29 -15.37 13.29 11.90
CA GLY A 29 -14.36 12.32 12.25
C GLY A 29 -13.32 12.93 13.19
N VAL A 30 -12.90 12.21 14.21
CA VAL A 30 -11.83 12.62 15.10
C VAL A 30 -10.54 11.93 14.67
N LEU A 31 -9.57 12.72 14.22
CA LEU A 31 -8.22 12.24 13.96
C LEU A 31 -7.38 12.39 15.24
N ALA A 32 -7.08 11.27 15.89
CA ALA A 32 -6.15 11.24 17.00
C ALA A 32 -4.73 11.02 16.49
N LYS A 33 -3.88 12.05 16.55
CA LYS A 33 -2.46 11.96 16.23
C LYS A 33 -1.68 11.45 17.43
N ALA A 34 -0.99 10.34 17.27
CA ALA A 34 -0.09 9.83 18.29
C ALA A 34 1.13 10.75 18.41
N LYS A 35 1.48 11.11 19.65
CA LYS A 35 2.57 12.05 19.94
C LYS A 35 3.96 11.46 19.63
N ASN A 36 4.04 10.15 19.49
CA ASN A 36 5.24 9.35 19.22
C ASN A 36 5.32 8.78 17.78
N GLY A 37 4.46 9.22 16.87
CA GLY A 37 4.48 8.76 15.48
C GLY A 37 3.97 7.34 15.23
N THR A 38 3.50 6.62 16.24
CA THR A 38 3.03 5.24 16.12
C THR A 38 1.58 5.12 15.61
N GLY A 39 1.27 5.83 14.54
CA GLY A 39 0.00 5.73 13.84
C GLY A 39 -1.10 6.66 14.36
N ASP A 40 -1.66 7.40 13.43
CA ASP A 40 -2.87 8.18 13.67
C ASP A 40 -4.08 7.23 13.64
N LYS A 41 -4.97 7.34 14.63
CA LYS A 41 -6.27 6.67 14.58
C LYS A 41 -7.35 7.67 14.26
N LYS A 42 -8.08 7.41 13.19
CA LYS A 42 -9.31 8.12 12.86
C LYS A 42 -10.48 7.34 13.46
N THR A 43 -11.38 8.04 14.15
CA THR A 43 -12.65 7.42 14.54
C THR A 43 -13.52 7.20 13.30
N PRO A 44 -14.48 6.27 13.34
CA PRO A 44 -15.60 6.29 12.41
C PRO A 44 -16.20 7.68 12.34
N ASP A 45 -16.72 8.05 11.18
CA ASP A 45 -17.40 9.33 11.05
C ASP A 45 -18.74 9.26 11.77
N TYR A 46 -18.90 10.12 12.76
CA TYR A 46 -20.18 10.27 13.45
C TYR A 46 -21.04 11.25 12.68
N PHE A 47 -22.26 10.81 12.36
CA PHE A 47 -23.27 11.65 11.77
C PHE A 47 -24.12 12.25 12.89
N PHE A 48 -24.45 13.52 12.75
CA PHE A 48 -25.41 14.19 13.63
C PHE A 48 -26.38 14.98 12.76
N GLU A 49 -27.58 15.11 13.25
CA GLU A 49 -28.69 15.73 12.54
C GLU A 49 -29.08 17.06 13.20
N VAL A 50 -29.39 18.04 12.36
CA VAL A 50 -29.95 19.32 12.79
C VAL A 50 -31.23 19.52 11.97
N GLY A 51 -32.37 19.18 12.53
CA GLY A 51 -33.62 19.31 11.82
C GLY A 51 -34.80 18.77 12.65
N LYS A 52 -36.01 19.06 12.20
CA LYS A 52 -37.27 18.59 12.83
C LYS A 52 -37.81 17.29 12.21
N PHE A 53 -37.09 16.69 11.27
CA PHE A 53 -37.46 15.45 10.61
C PHE A 53 -36.20 14.59 10.35
N ASP A 54 -36.40 13.27 10.33
CA ASP A 54 -35.34 12.29 10.06
C ASP A 54 -35.39 11.85 8.61
N LEU A 55 -34.18 11.56 8.05
CA LEU A 55 -34.02 11.02 6.71
C LEU A 55 -33.38 9.64 6.74
N THR A 56 -33.89 8.75 5.91
CA THR A 56 -33.27 7.46 5.63
C THR A 56 -32.89 7.40 4.17
N VAL A 57 -31.60 7.30 3.86
CA VAL A 57 -31.12 7.03 2.51
C VAL A 57 -31.34 5.54 2.21
N ASN A 58 -32.20 5.24 1.25
CA ASN A 58 -32.50 3.88 0.83
C ASN A 58 -31.55 3.42 -0.26
N SER A 59 -31.17 4.33 -1.16
CA SER A 59 -30.20 4.10 -2.26
C SER A 59 -29.56 5.44 -2.68
N PRO A 60 -28.27 5.47 -3.09
CA PRO A 60 -27.30 4.38 -2.94
C PRO A 60 -26.87 4.21 -1.48
N LYS A 61 -26.43 3.00 -1.10
CA LYS A 61 -25.90 2.69 0.25
C LYS A 61 -24.40 2.94 0.36
N ILE A 62 -23.73 3.11 -0.77
CA ILE A 62 -22.27 3.38 -0.85
C ILE A 62 -22.06 4.76 -1.49
N ASN A 63 -21.01 5.45 -1.06
CA ASN A 63 -20.61 6.74 -1.60
C ASN A 63 -19.07 6.85 -1.62
N PRO A 64 -18.41 7.09 -2.76
CA PRO A 64 -19.02 7.32 -4.08
C PRO A 64 -19.64 6.05 -4.68
N VAL A 65 -20.62 6.25 -5.55
CA VAL A 65 -21.22 5.19 -6.37
C VAL A 65 -20.77 5.31 -7.82
N ILE A 66 -20.48 4.18 -8.46
CA ILE A 66 -20.10 4.15 -9.87
C ILE A 66 -21.36 3.94 -10.71
N LEU A 67 -21.57 4.83 -11.68
CA LEU A 67 -22.64 4.76 -12.66
C LEU A 67 -22.10 4.17 -13.95
N ASP A 68 -22.55 2.96 -14.27
CA ASP A 68 -22.24 2.31 -15.56
C ASP A 68 -22.73 3.17 -16.72
N ARG A 69 -22.01 3.17 -17.83
CA ARG A 69 -22.33 4.00 -18.99
C ARG A 69 -23.73 3.72 -19.57
N GLU A 70 -24.13 2.45 -19.64
CA GLU A 70 -25.46 2.02 -20.11
C GLU A 70 -26.48 1.81 -18.97
N GLY A 71 -26.00 1.90 -17.73
CA GLY A 71 -26.76 1.58 -16.53
C GLY A 71 -27.57 2.74 -15.94
N SER A 72 -28.09 2.50 -14.75
CA SER A 72 -28.77 3.49 -13.94
C SER A 72 -28.53 3.26 -12.45
N ILE A 73 -28.59 4.33 -11.67
CA ILE A 73 -28.63 4.29 -10.22
C ILE A 73 -29.89 5.02 -9.74
N SER A 74 -30.50 4.54 -8.66
CA SER A 74 -31.63 5.24 -8.05
C SER A 74 -31.16 6.00 -6.82
N ILE A 75 -31.47 7.30 -6.75
CA ILE A 75 -31.36 8.09 -5.53
C ILE A 75 -32.71 8.02 -4.84
N SER A 76 -32.78 7.35 -3.69
CA SER A 76 -34.03 7.13 -2.95
C SER A 76 -33.83 7.44 -1.47
N VAL A 77 -34.71 8.32 -0.96
CA VAL A 77 -34.67 8.80 0.42
C VAL A 77 -36.09 8.79 0.98
N THR A 78 -36.24 8.41 2.25
CA THR A 78 -37.48 8.47 2.99
C THR A 78 -37.34 9.46 4.15
N SER A 79 -38.31 10.35 4.33
CA SER A 79 -38.45 11.27 5.46
C SER A 79 -39.52 10.82 6.43
N THR A 80 -39.35 11.11 7.71
CA THR A 80 -40.40 10.91 8.72
C THR A 80 -41.62 11.81 8.49
N ASN A 81 -41.42 13.00 7.93
CA ASN A 81 -42.43 14.00 7.62
C ASN A 81 -42.58 14.22 6.10
N GLU A 82 -43.64 14.88 5.67
CA GLU A 82 -43.72 15.40 4.31
C GLU A 82 -42.76 16.59 4.16
N VAL A 83 -41.87 16.53 3.15
CA VAL A 83 -40.88 17.55 2.84
C VAL A 83 -40.84 17.85 1.35
N ASN A 84 -40.24 18.97 0.99
CA ASN A 84 -39.93 19.30 -0.39
C ASN A 84 -38.53 18.81 -0.70
N TYR A 85 -38.35 18.08 -1.78
CA TYR A 85 -37.07 17.58 -2.25
C TYR A 85 -36.63 18.33 -3.52
N TYR A 86 -35.38 18.76 -3.54
CA TYR A 86 -34.78 19.40 -4.72
C TYR A 86 -33.41 18.74 -4.98
N LEU A 87 -33.28 18.11 -6.14
CA LEU A 87 -32.02 17.49 -6.58
C LEU A 87 -31.24 18.46 -7.43
N TYR A 88 -30.02 18.77 -7.01
CA TYR A 88 -29.14 19.73 -7.65
C TYR A 88 -27.89 19.09 -8.29
N LYS A 89 -27.42 19.69 -9.41
CA LYS A 89 -26.03 19.58 -9.91
C LYS A 89 -25.42 20.99 -9.89
N GLY A 90 -24.48 21.25 -9.02
CA GLY A 90 -24.04 22.63 -8.74
C GLY A 90 -25.19 23.47 -8.22
N ASP A 91 -25.53 24.56 -8.93
CA ASP A 91 -26.65 25.45 -8.60
C ASP A 91 -27.92 25.15 -9.43
N GLU A 92 -27.85 24.20 -10.34
CA GLU A 92 -28.99 23.82 -11.20
C GLU A 92 -29.91 22.80 -10.52
N VAL A 93 -31.22 23.08 -10.45
CA VAL A 93 -32.23 22.12 -10.01
C VAL A 93 -32.55 21.16 -11.16
N LEU A 94 -32.17 19.91 -10.99
CA LEU A 94 -32.40 18.85 -11.98
C LEU A 94 -33.79 18.20 -11.84
N PHE A 95 -34.30 18.13 -10.63
CA PHE A 95 -35.59 17.50 -10.31
C PHE A 95 -36.13 17.99 -8.97
N GLU A 96 -37.47 18.12 -8.87
CA GLU A 96 -38.13 18.45 -7.64
C GLU A 96 -39.29 17.49 -7.33
N SER A 97 -39.59 17.29 -6.04
CA SER A 97 -40.74 16.50 -5.56
C SER A 97 -41.23 17.16 -4.30
N LEU A 98 -42.43 17.75 -4.37
CA LEU A 98 -42.98 18.59 -3.32
C LEU A 98 -43.98 17.82 -2.46
N ASN A 99 -44.00 18.12 -1.14
CA ASN A 99 -44.94 17.56 -0.16
C ASN A 99 -44.99 16.02 -0.16
N ASN A 100 -43.81 15.39 -0.11
CA ASN A 100 -43.69 13.94 -0.14
C ASN A 100 -42.85 13.42 1.03
N LYS A 101 -43.19 12.21 1.50
CA LYS A 101 -42.37 11.47 2.44
C LYS A 101 -41.24 10.69 1.75
N ASN A 102 -41.45 10.36 0.48
CA ASN A 102 -40.50 9.54 -0.28
C ASN A 102 -40.01 10.29 -1.50
N PHE A 103 -38.70 10.27 -1.68
CA PHE A 103 -38.05 10.72 -2.89
C PHE A 103 -37.48 9.52 -3.63
N SER A 104 -37.63 9.47 -4.94
CA SER A 104 -36.95 8.51 -5.79
C SER A 104 -36.73 9.13 -7.16
N LYS A 105 -35.47 9.09 -7.64
CA LYS A 105 -35.09 9.55 -8.96
C LYS A 105 -33.97 8.67 -9.52
N ASP A 106 -34.25 8.10 -10.69
CA ASP A 106 -33.22 7.38 -11.44
C ASP A 106 -32.32 8.36 -12.18
N VAL A 107 -31.01 8.10 -12.07
CA VAL A 107 -29.93 8.79 -12.75
C VAL A 107 -29.31 7.80 -13.71
N LEU A 108 -29.28 8.16 -14.98
CA LEU A 108 -28.89 7.29 -16.08
C LEU A 108 -27.45 7.58 -16.52
N GLY A 109 -26.74 6.54 -16.96
CA GLY A 109 -25.47 6.67 -17.62
C GLY A 109 -25.56 7.35 -19.00
N PRO A 110 -24.45 7.86 -19.52
CA PRO A 110 -24.45 8.64 -20.77
C PRO A 110 -24.96 7.86 -21.97
N ASP A 111 -24.72 6.56 -22.02
CA ASP A 111 -25.06 5.68 -23.14
C ASP A 111 -26.36 4.89 -22.92
N SER A 112 -27.07 5.15 -21.81
CA SER A 112 -28.37 4.53 -21.54
C SER A 112 -29.37 4.80 -22.66
N GLY A 113 -30.03 3.74 -23.13
CA GLY A 113 -31.11 3.84 -24.12
C GLY A 113 -32.42 4.43 -23.57
N SER A 114 -32.53 4.63 -22.25
CA SER A 114 -33.72 5.14 -21.59
C SER A 114 -33.80 6.67 -21.62
N ASP A 115 -35.01 7.20 -21.62
CA ASP A 115 -35.24 8.64 -21.41
C ASP A 115 -35.20 8.96 -19.91
N GLY A 116 -34.54 10.09 -19.56
CA GLY A 116 -34.43 10.51 -18.15
C GLY A 116 -33.25 11.41 -17.88
N LEU A 117 -32.93 11.56 -16.60
CA LEU A 117 -31.81 12.36 -16.12
C LEU A 117 -30.50 11.60 -16.42
N LYS A 118 -29.75 12.04 -17.43
CA LYS A 118 -28.46 11.47 -17.81
C LYS A 118 -27.29 12.29 -17.27
N LEU A 119 -26.30 11.60 -16.71
CA LEU A 119 -25.01 12.20 -16.38
C LEU A 119 -23.95 11.78 -17.41
N ILE A 120 -23.29 12.77 -18.02
CA ILE A 120 -22.25 12.55 -19.02
C ILE A 120 -20.83 12.59 -18.41
N GLU A 121 -20.70 13.06 -17.19
CA GLU A 121 -19.46 13.21 -16.44
C GLU A 121 -19.68 12.96 -14.95
N SER A 122 -18.61 12.56 -14.26
CA SER A 122 -18.63 12.40 -12.80
C SER A 122 -18.94 13.72 -12.11
N THR A 123 -19.82 13.69 -11.10
CA THR A 123 -20.26 14.88 -10.38
C THR A 123 -20.80 14.52 -8.99
N THR A 124 -20.88 15.51 -8.12
CA THR A 124 -21.62 15.40 -6.86
C THR A 124 -23.04 15.95 -7.07
N LEU A 125 -24.03 15.11 -6.84
CA LEU A 125 -25.43 15.54 -6.75
C LEU A 125 -25.76 15.88 -5.30
N LYS A 126 -26.51 16.99 -5.09
CA LYS A 126 -26.99 17.40 -3.76
C LYS A 126 -28.51 17.29 -3.73
N LEU A 127 -29.04 16.64 -2.70
CA LEU A 127 -30.48 16.59 -2.44
C LEU A 127 -30.76 17.49 -1.25
N LEU A 128 -31.45 18.60 -1.50
CA LEU A 128 -32.06 19.44 -0.46
C LEU A 128 -33.41 18.83 -0.06
N CYS A 129 -33.58 18.60 1.23
CA CYS A 129 -34.86 18.19 1.83
C CYS A 129 -35.29 19.33 2.76
N GLU A 130 -36.41 19.97 2.45
CA GLU A 130 -36.89 21.19 3.11
C GLU A 130 -38.26 20.95 3.75
N ASP A 131 -38.45 21.36 5.00
CA ASP A 131 -39.74 21.29 5.70
C ASP A 131 -40.80 22.13 4.97
N THR A 132 -41.96 21.55 4.75
CA THR A 132 -43.06 22.22 4.03
C THR A 132 -43.63 23.45 4.74
N SER A 133 -43.41 23.56 6.05
CA SER A 133 -43.92 24.65 6.90
C SER A 133 -42.86 25.69 7.30
N ASP A 134 -41.60 25.36 7.19
CA ASP A 134 -40.48 26.23 7.58
C ASP A 134 -39.26 25.98 6.69
N SER A 135 -39.04 26.82 5.69
CA SER A 135 -37.93 26.71 4.75
C SER A 135 -36.54 26.90 5.39
N ASN A 136 -36.47 27.38 6.63
CA ASN A 136 -35.20 27.42 7.37
C ASN A 136 -34.84 26.06 8.02
N ASN A 137 -35.78 25.11 8.00
CA ASN A 137 -35.56 23.75 8.47
C ASN A 137 -35.35 22.82 7.28
N PHE A 138 -34.06 22.52 6.97
CA PHE A 138 -33.69 21.71 5.82
C PHE A 138 -32.45 20.84 6.12
N ILE A 139 -32.31 19.78 5.32
CA ILE A 139 -31.19 18.86 5.35
C ILE A 139 -30.63 18.70 3.94
N TYR A 140 -29.29 18.72 3.78
CA TYR A 140 -28.62 18.38 2.53
C TYR A 140 -28.03 16.97 2.61
N LEU A 141 -28.28 16.18 1.57
CA LEU A 141 -27.56 14.94 1.30
C LEU A 141 -26.68 15.11 0.07
N SER A 142 -25.49 14.53 0.09
CA SER A 142 -24.57 14.56 -1.05
C SER A 142 -24.29 13.16 -1.57
N PHE A 143 -24.35 12.99 -2.88
CA PHE A 143 -24.09 11.75 -3.59
C PHE A 143 -22.99 11.97 -4.61
N ASP A 144 -21.82 11.39 -4.39
CA ASP A 144 -20.71 11.44 -5.33
C ASP A 144 -20.91 10.36 -6.38
N ILE A 145 -21.21 10.78 -7.61
CA ILE A 145 -21.44 9.89 -8.75
C ILE A 145 -20.20 9.88 -9.62
N VAL A 146 -19.61 8.72 -9.78
CA VAL A 146 -18.50 8.49 -10.70
C VAL A 146 -19.06 7.82 -11.95
N VAL A 147 -19.10 8.55 -13.07
CA VAL A 147 -19.48 7.95 -14.35
C VAL A 147 -18.31 7.10 -14.84
N GLU A 148 -18.61 5.85 -15.20
CA GLU A 148 -17.63 4.91 -15.74
C GLU A 148 -16.92 5.51 -16.96
N PRO A 149 -15.58 5.55 -16.99
CA PRO A 149 -14.86 6.05 -18.14
C PRO A 149 -14.93 5.05 -19.32
N ILE A 150 -14.63 5.53 -20.52
CA ILE A 150 -14.37 4.64 -21.65
C ILE A 150 -12.95 4.12 -21.50
N SER A 151 -12.80 2.85 -21.17
CA SER A 151 -11.51 2.18 -21.10
C SER A 151 -10.90 2.02 -22.49
N ILE A 152 -9.58 2.13 -22.57
CA ILE A 152 -8.82 1.93 -23.80
C ILE A 152 -8.06 0.61 -23.67
N GLU A 153 -8.37 -0.33 -24.55
CA GLU A 153 -7.66 -1.59 -24.67
C GLU A 153 -6.57 -1.46 -25.73
N THR A 154 -5.32 -1.54 -25.30
CA THR A 154 -4.16 -1.45 -26.18
C THR A 154 -2.94 -2.09 -25.54
N GLU A 155 -2.07 -2.69 -26.38
CA GLU A 155 -0.80 -3.24 -25.93
C GLU A 155 0.17 -2.13 -25.54
N PRO A 156 1.00 -2.32 -24.50
CA PRO A 156 2.12 -1.43 -24.23
C PRO A 156 3.18 -1.56 -25.34
N PRO A 157 4.09 -0.57 -25.47
CA PRO A 157 5.08 -0.57 -26.56
C PRO A 157 6.13 -1.68 -26.47
N PHE A 158 6.28 -2.29 -25.31
CA PHE A 158 7.14 -3.45 -25.03
C PHE A 158 6.60 -4.20 -23.79
N GLU A 159 7.16 -5.35 -23.49
CA GLU A 159 6.78 -6.12 -22.32
C GLU A 159 7.14 -5.36 -21.03
N LEU A 160 6.13 -5.09 -20.18
CA LEU A 160 6.29 -4.38 -18.92
C LEU A 160 6.31 -5.34 -17.74
N LYS A 161 7.14 -5.03 -16.74
CA LYS A 161 7.05 -5.59 -15.39
C LYS A 161 6.10 -4.75 -14.54
N ASP A 162 5.46 -5.33 -13.53
CA ASP A 162 4.64 -4.58 -12.58
C ASP A 162 5.51 -3.54 -11.85
N GLY A 163 4.99 -2.31 -11.69
CA GLY A 163 5.72 -1.15 -11.19
C GLY A 163 6.20 -0.22 -12.30
N ILE A 164 7.26 0.53 -12.03
CA ILE A 164 7.87 1.49 -12.94
C ILE A 164 8.80 0.79 -13.94
N ASN A 165 8.63 1.11 -15.23
CA ASN A 165 9.50 0.68 -16.32
C ASN A 165 10.09 1.91 -17.01
N TYR A 166 11.40 2.03 -17.00
CA TYR A 166 12.11 3.13 -17.65
C TYR A 166 12.30 2.84 -19.13
N ASP A 167 12.08 3.85 -19.98
CA ASP A 167 12.37 3.72 -21.40
C ASP A 167 13.88 3.86 -21.64
N ASN A 168 14.52 2.79 -22.09
CA ASN A 168 15.97 2.79 -22.36
C ASN A 168 16.39 3.73 -23.49
N ASN A 169 15.44 4.18 -24.33
CA ASN A 169 15.70 5.04 -25.49
C ASN A 169 15.29 6.49 -25.23
N ASN A 170 14.53 6.76 -24.16
CA ASN A 170 14.02 8.09 -23.87
C ASN A 170 13.87 8.33 -22.36
N SER A 171 14.84 9.03 -21.76
CA SER A 171 14.86 9.33 -20.32
C SER A 171 13.70 10.20 -19.83
N SER A 172 12.99 10.91 -20.76
CA SER A 172 11.80 11.69 -20.43
C SER A 172 10.52 10.87 -20.35
N LYS A 173 10.59 9.54 -20.55
CA LYS A 173 9.44 8.63 -20.53
C LYS A 173 9.61 7.49 -19.55
N ILE A 174 8.51 7.15 -18.89
CA ILE A 174 8.37 5.93 -18.11
C ILE A 174 7.02 5.27 -18.41
N TYR A 175 6.94 3.98 -18.15
CA TYR A 175 5.71 3.22 -18.25
C TYR A 175 5.40 2.59 -16.89
N LEU A 176 4.16 2.68 -16.48
CA LEU A 176 3.65 2.06 -15.26
C LEU A 176 2.83 0.83 -15.62
N GLN A 177 2.97 -0.25 -14.87
CA GLN A 177 2.08 -1.40 -14.96
C GLN A 177 1.56 -1.77 -13.58
N LEU A 178 0.25 -1.96 -13.48
CA LEU A 178 -0.43 -2.40 -12.27
C LEU A 178 -1.24 -3.66 -12.54
N ASN A 179 -0.96 -4.73 -11.80
CA ASN A 179 -1.81 -5.91 -11.77
C ASN A 179 -2.84 -5.76 -10.64
N ALA A 180 -4.08 -5.46 -11.00
CA ALA A 180 -5.16 -5.25 -10.03
C ALA A 180 -6.42 -6.05 -10.44
N PRO A 181 -6.40 -7.40 -10.27
CA PRO A 181 -7.54 -8.24 -10.62
C PRO A 181 -8.80 -7.83 -9.85
N LYS A 182 -9.96 -7.94 -10.52
CA LYS A 182 -11.28 -7.52 -10.01
C LYS A 182 -11.43 -6.00 -9.79
N LYS A 183 -10.55 -5.19 -10.35
CA LYS A 183 -10.70 -3.74 -10.42
C LYS A 183 -11.11 -3.34 -11.83
N ASP A 184 -11.94 -2.30 -11.93
CA ASP A 184 -12.60 -1.96 -13.19
C ASP A 184 -11.84 -0.91 -13.98
N PHE A 185 -11.31 0.11 -13.30
CA PHE A 185 -10.48 1.14 -13.92
C PHE A 185 -9.59 1.84 -12.88
N VAL A 186 -8.50 2.43 -13.37
CA VAL A 186 -7.49 3.06 -12.52
C VAL A 186 -7.07 4.40 -13.13
N TYR A 187 -6.95 5.42 -12.29
CA TYR A 187 -6.31 6.68 -12.67
C TYR A 187 -4.94 6.81 -12.02
N VAL A 188 -4.00 7.43 -12.73
CA VAL A 188 -2.68 7.79 -12.21
C VAL A 188 -2.69 9.28 -11.88
N LEU A 189 -2.50 9.61 -10.60
CA LEU A 189 -2.55 10.99 -10.10
C LEU A 189 -1.18 11.36 -9.51
N GLY A 190 -0.59 12.42 -10.02
CA GLY A 190 0.72 12.87 -9.58
C GLY A 190 0.94 14.36 -9.83
N ASN A 191 2.12 14.87 -9.45
CA ASN A 191 2.45 16.26 -9.68
C ASN A 191 2.67 16.61 -11.18
N PHE A 192 2.92 15.60 -12.02
CA PHE A 192 3.04 15.79 -13.48
C PHE A 192 1.70 16.09 -14.17
N ASN A 193 0.56 15.87 -13.51
CA ASN A 193 -0.78 16.15 -14.02
C ASN A 193 -1.65 16.91 -13.02
N ASP A 194 -1.03 17.64 -12.07
CA ASP A 194 -1.70 18.43 -11.03
C ASP A 194 -2.77 17.64 -10.25
N TYR A 195 -2.59 16.33 -10.13
CA TYR A 195 -3.54 15.40 -9.50
C TYR A 195 -4.94 15.42 -10.13
N VAL A 196 -5.04 15.83 -11.39
CA VAL A 196 -6.33 15.93 -12.11
C VAL A 196 -6.77 14.55 -12.58
N LYS A 197 -7.98 14.17 -12.17
CA LYS A 197 -8.65 12.96 -12.63
C LYS A 197 -9.45 13.27 -13.90
N ASP A 198 -8.90 12.95 -15.04
CA ASP A 198 -9.53 13.12 -16.34
C ASP A 198 -9.21 11.94 -17.28
N LYS A 199 -9.64 12.03 -18.54
CA LYS A 199 -9.37 10.99 -19.55
C LYS A 199 -7.86 10.77 -19.79
N LYS A 200 -7.01 11.78 -19.56
CA LYS A 200 -5.58 11.68 -19.82
C LYS A 200 -4.82 10.97 -18.70
N SER A 201 -5.41 10.90 -17.51
CA SER A 201 -4.86 10.19 -16.36
C SER A 201 -5.40 8.77 -16.20
N LEU A 202 -6.32 8.33 -17.08
CA LEU A 202 -6.87 6.97 -17.08
C LEU A 202 -5.87 5.97 -17.65
N MET A 203 -5.65 4.85 -16.95
CA MET A 203 -4.78 3.77 -17.43
C MET A 203 -5.45 3.00 -18.57
N ASN A 204 -4.61 2.54 -19.50
CA ASN A 204 -5.01 1.57 -20.53
C ASN A 204 -5.09 0.16 -19.93
N ILE A 205 -5.83 -0.72 -20.59
CA ILE A 205 -5.87 -2.16 -20.28
C ILE A 205 -5.06 -2.89 -21.36
N ASN A 206 -4.11 -3.71 -20.94
CA ASN A 206 -3.39 -4.60 -21.84
C ASN A 206 -4.29 -5.81 -22.18
N PRO A 207 -4.75 -6.00 -23.43
CA PRO A 207 -5.68 -7.07 -23.80
C PRO A 207 -5.06 -8.48 -23.67
N SER A 208 -3.73 -8.60 -23.66
CA SER A 208 -3.05 -9.89 -23.54
C SER A 208 -3.05 -10.47 -22.13
N ASN A 209 -3.13 -9.61 -21.08
CA ASN A 209 -2.99 -10.06 -19.70
C ASN A 209 -3.92 -9.36 -18.71
N ASN A 210 -4.79 -8.46 -19.19
CA ASN A 210 -5.74 -7.66 -18.40
C ASN A 210 -5.10 -6.79 -17.31
N LYS A 211 -3.81 -6.45 -17.43
CA LYS A 211 -3.14 -5.52 -16.53
C LYS A 211 -3.36 -4.08 -16.99
N PHE A 212 -3.40 -3.18 -16.03
CA PHE A 212 -3.44 -1.74 -16.30
C PHE A 212 -2.04 -1.23 -16.63
N TRP A 213 -1.92 -0.33 -17.62
CA TRP A 213 -0.65 0.31 -17.93
C TRP A 213 -0.83 1.77 -18.34
N PHE A 214 0.21 2.58 -18.12
CA PHE A 214 0.16 4.02 -18.38
C PHE A 214 1.53 4.55 -18.80
N GLU A 215 1.56 5.47 -19.78
CA GLU A 215 2.76 6.21 -20.18
C GLU A 215 2.77 7.57 -19.49
N ILE A 216 3.87 7.91 -18.82
CA ILE A 216 4.18 9.27 -18.38
C ILE A 216 5.28 9.77 -19.28
N SER A 217 5.03 10.89 -20.00
CA SER A 217 5.96 11.52 -20.94
C SER A 217 6.31 12.93 -20.49
N ASP A 218 7.27 13.52 -21.20
CA ASP A 218 7.73 14.90 -20.98
C ASP A 218 8.29 15.18 -19.57
N LEU A 219 8.84 14.14 -18.94
CA LEU A 219 9.49 14.26 -17.64
C LEU A 219 10.81 15.03 -17.78
N ASN A 220 10.98 16.09 -16.99
CA ASN A 220 12.21 16.86 -16.88
C ASN A 220 13.19 16.14 -15.94
N GLU A 221 14.45 15.96 -16.34
CA GLU A 221 15.48 15.29 -15.54
C GLU A 221 15.82 16.02 -14.22
N ASN A 222 15.58 17.34 -14.17
CA ASN A 222 15.89 18.17 -13.00
C ASN A 222 14.69 18.32 -12.04
N GLU A 223 13.59 17.63 -12.27
CA GLU A 223 12.39 17.72 -11.44
C GLU A 223 12.07 16.39 -10.78
N ASN A 224 11.56 16.48 -9.56
CA ASN A 224 11.08 15.34 -8.81
C ASN A 224 9.62 15.07 -9.15
N TYR A 225 9.31 13.81 -9.40
CA TYR A 225 7.96 13.35 -9.70
C TYR A 225 7.52 12.25 -8.76
N TRP A 226 6.23 12.25 -8.47
CA TRP A 226 5.58 11.21 -7.66
C TRP A 226 4.15 11.00 -8.12
N TYR A 227 3.61 9.82 -7.84
CA TYR A 227 2.25 9.44 -8.19
C TYR A 227 1.64 8.47 -7.20
N GLN A 228 0.31 8.38 -7.24
CA GLN A 228 -0.46 7.31 -6.64
C GLN A 228 -1.52 6.82 -7.63
N TYR A 229 -1.97 5.61 -7.45
CA TYR A 229 -3.11 5.06 -8.15
C TYR A 229 -4.41 5.42 -7.41
N GLN A 230 -5.43 5.81 -8.16
CA GLN A 230 -6.81 5.83 -7.68
C GLN A 230 -7.55 4.67 -8.36
N VAL A 231 -7.83 3.62 -7.60
CA VAL A 231 -8.36 2.34 -8.08
C VAL A 231 -9.85 2.26 -7.79
N PHE A 232 -10.61 1.79 -8.76
CA PHE A 232 -12.07 1.74 -8.72
C PHE A 232 -12.61 0.33 -8.85
N SER A 233 -13.64 0.02 -8.05
CA SER A 233 -14.38 -1.24 -8.08
C SER A 233 -15.87 -0.93 -8.21
N LYS A 234 -16.51 -1.34 -9.31
CA LYS A 234 -17.97 -1.15 -9.52
C LYS A 234 -18.82 -2.01 -8.60
N SER A 235 -18.31 -3.18 -8.30
CA SER A 235 -19.01 -4.16 -7.47
C SER A 235 -18.08 -4.70 -6.38
N PRO A 236 -17.63 -3.84 -5.43
CA PRO A 236 -16.79 -4.31 -4.34
C PRO A 236 -17.56 -5.31 -3.48
N VAL A 237 -16.84 -6.27 -2.86
CA VAL A 237 -17.48 -7.12 -1.84
C VAL A 237 -17.97 -6.27 -0.67
N SER A 238 -18.95 -6.79 0.04
CA SER A 238 -19.53 -6.07 1.19
C SER A 238 -18.45 -5.70 2.19
N GLY A 239 -18.40 -4.43 2.58
CA GLY A 239 -17.39 -3.87 3.47
C GLY A 239 -16.15 -3.29 2.76
N SER A 240 -15.97 -3.55 1.46
CA SER A 240 -14.83 -3.00 0.71
C SER A 240 -15.18 -1.65 0.07
N PRO A 241 -14.21 -0.71 -0.01
CA PRO A 241 -14.46 0.60 -0.60
C PRO A 241 -14.58 0.52 -2.13
N THR A 242 -15.44 1.36 -2.70
CA THR A 242 -15.61 1.55 -4.15
C THR A 242 -14.36 2.20 -4.78
N VAL A 243 -13.70 3.05 -4.03
CA VAL A 243 -12.54 3.83 -4.49
C VAL A 243 -11.46 3.81 -3.42
N ILE A 244 -10.24 3.51 -3.83
CA ILE A 244 -9.07 3.55 -2.95
C ILE A 244 -7.90 4.27 -3.63
N LYS A 245 -7.13 5.05 -2.86
CA LYS A 245 -5.87 5.64 -3.29
C LYS A 245 -4.71 4.86 -2.68
N VAL A 246 -3.76 4.44 -3.50
CA VAL A 246 -2.59 3.67 -3.06
C VAL A 246 -1.35 4.08 -3.85
N ALA A 247 -0.18 4.00 -3.21
CA ALA A 247 1.08 4.01 -3.92
C ALA A 247 1.27 2.70 -4.72
N ASP A 248 2.26 2.66 -5.59
CA ASP A 248 2.56 1.46 -6.36
C ASP A 248 3.10 0.34 -5.44
N PRO A 249 2.55 -0.88 -5.49
CA PRO A 249 3.05 -2.01 -4.69
C PRO A 249 4.51 -2.37 -4.94
N PHE A 250 5.02 -2.04 -6.14
CA PHE A 250 6.41 -2.31 -6.55
C PHE A 250 7.30 -1.06 -6.47
N SER A 251 6.88 -0.08 -5.67
CA SER A 251 7.65 1.13 -5.40
C SER A 251 8.98 0.82 -4.72
N ASN A 252 10.06 1.41 -5.22
CA ASN A 252 11.39 1.34 -4.61
C ASN A 252 11.74 2.56 -3.74
N LEU A 253 10.89 3.57 -3.76
CA LEU A 253 10.93 4.74 -2.87
C LEU A 253 9.54 5.35 -2.80
N ILE A 254 9.07 5.62 -1.59
CA ILE A 254 7.80 6.31 -1.34
C ILE A 254 8.00 7.62 -0.60
N ILE A 255 7.04 8.53 -0.71
CA ILE A 255 6.87 9.66 0.19
C ILE A 255 5.56 9.49 0.94
N SER A 256 5.55 9.82 2.24
CA SER A 256 4.46 9.50 3.16
C SER A 256 4.00 10.72 3.96
N SER A 257 2.68 10.91 4.05
CA SER A 257 2.09 11.94 4.91
C SER A 257 2.15 11.59 6.40
N TYR A 258 2.49 10.36 6.74
CA TYR A 258 2.37 9.85 8.10
C TYR A 258 3.63 10.11 8.94
N ASP A 259 4.82 9.98 8.36
CA ASP A 259 6.10 9.93 9.09
C ASP A 259 7.25 10.71 8.44
N ASP A 260 7.21 11.06 7.16
CA ASP A 260 8.30 11.75 6.46
C ASP A 260 8.72 13.07 7.12
N ASN A 261 7.80 13.77 7.76
CA ASN A 261 8.09 15.05 8.43
C ASN A 261 9.00 14.91 9.67
N GLN A 262 9.28 13.69 10.10
CA GLN A 262 10.15 13.36 11.23
C GLN A 262 11.50 12.80 10.78
N ILE A 263 11.71 12.60 9.47
CA ILE A 263 12.97 12.10 8.93
C ILE A 263 14.02 13.19 9.01
N PRO A 264 15.20 12.93 9.64
CA PRO A 264 16.26 13.90 9.74
C PRO A 264 16.86 14.24 8.37
N GLU A 265 17.13 15.52 8.12
CA GLU A 265 17.76 16.01 6.89
C GLU A 265 19.13 15.37 6.61
N ASN A 266 19.88 15.01 7.64
CA ASN A 266 21.16 14.33 7.50
C ASN A 266 21.04 12.85 7.12
N SER A 267 19.90 12.21 7.42
CA SER A 267 19.62 10.83 6.98
C SER A 267 19.20 10.82 5.51
N PHE A 268 18.23 11.66 5.17
CA PHE A 268 17.74 11.75 3.78
C PHE A 268 17.76 13.22 3.29
N PRO A 269 18.92 13.68 2.77
CA PRO A 269 19.05 15.04 2.25
C PRO A 269 18.09 15.33 1.09
N ASN A 270 17.45 16.49 1.11
CA ASN A 270 16.52 16.94 0.08
C ASN A 270 15.30 16.01 -0.13
N LEU A 271 14.84 15.33 0.91
CA LEU A 271 13.58 14.59 0.84
C LEU A 271 12.47 15.54 0.39
N PRO A 272 11.74 15.23 -0.69
CA PRO A 272 10.65 16.09 -1.14
C PRO A 272 9.60 16.25 -0.04
N LYS A 273 9.12 17.48 0.15
CA LYS A 273 7.98 17.70 1.06
C LYS A 273 6.74 17.01 0.52
N PHE A 274 6.03 16.35 1.42
CA PHE A 274 4.76 15.73 1.06
C PHE A 274 3.80 16.79 0.51
N PRO A 275 3.08 16.52 -0.62
CA PRO A 275 2.26 17.51 -1.29
C PRO A 275 1.10 17.99 -0.40
N GLU A 276 0.90 19.31 -0.38
CA GLU A 276 -0.20 19.94 0.36
C GLU A 276 -1.56 19.44 -0.13
N ASN A 277 -2.50 19.29 0.77
CA ASN A 277 -3.87 18.82 0.50
C ASN A 277 -3.98 17.39 -0.06
N GLN A 278 -2.91 16.60 -0.01
CA GLN A 278 -2.94 15.17 -0.30
C GLN A 278 -2.80 14.37 0.99
N ILE A 279 -3.18 13.10 0.93
CA ILE A 279 -3.11 12.16 2.07
C ILE A 279 -2.65 10.80 1.55
N GLY A 280 -1.95 10.05 2.41
CA GLY A 280 -1.48 8.71 2.13
C GLY A 280 -0.04 8.69 1.69
N GLU A 281 0.28 7.86 0.74
CA GLU A 281 1.62 7.62 0.26
C GLU A 281 1.66 7.73 -1.26
N PHE A 282 2.77 8.24 -1.78
CA PHE A 282 3.03 8.34 -3.20
C PHE A 282 4.30 7.58 -3.54
N THR A 283 4.30 6.93 -4.69
CA THR A 283 5.50 6.39 -5.30
C THR A 283 6.34 7.51 -5.87
N PHE A 284 7.58 7.59 -5.46
CA PHE A 284 8.55 8.54 -5.99
C PHE A 284 9.21 7.98 -7.25
N ILE A 285 9.23 8.77 -8.33
CA ILE A 285 9.91 8.41 -9.56
C ILE A 285 11.38 8.76 -9.42
N ASN A 286 12.18 7.76 -9.05
CA ASN A 286 13.61 7.95 -8.84
C ASN A 286 14.33 7.99 -10.19
N LYS A 287 14.85 9.16 -10.53
CA LYS A 287 15.72 9.40 -11.68
C LYS A 287 17.19 9.59 -11.29
N SER A 288 17.54 9.27 -10.02
CA SER A 288 18.92 9.44 -9.55
C SER A 288 19.89 8.65 -10.41
N GLU A 289 21.09 9.18 -10.54
CA GLU A 289 22.18 8.50 -11.23
C GLU A 289 22.38 7.09 -10.65
N LYS A 290 22.64 6.15 -11.55
CA LYS A 290 22.94 4.79 -11.17
C LYS A 290 24.20 4.79 -10.30
N TYR A 291 24.13 4.13 -9.14
CA TYR A 291 25.30 4.00 -8.25
C TYR A 291 26.47 3.34 -8.99
N ASP A 292 27.65 3.93 -8.93
CA ASP A 292 28.86 3.42 -9.56
C ASP A 292 29.63 2.55 -8.56
N TRP A 293 29.54 1.24 -8.72
CA TRP A 293 30.12 0.26 -7.81
C TRP A 293 31.65 0.17 -7.99
N ASN A 294 32.40 0.32 -6.89
CA ASN A 294 33.83 0.07 -6.89
C ASN A 294 34.16 -1.45 -7.00
N ILE A 295 33.31 -2.27 -6.35
CA ILE A 295 33.43 -3.73 -6.43
C ILE A 295 32.32 -4.25 -7.34
N THR A 296 32.68 -4.68 -8.53
CA THR A 296 31.75 -5.25 -9.52
C THR A 296 31.54 -6.74 -9.30
N GLU A 297 32.60 -7.45 -8.87
CA GLU A 297 32.58 -8.87 -8.53
C GLU A 297 33.14 -9.03 -7.11
N PHE A 298 32.40 -9.69 -6.24
CA PHE A 298 32.77 -9.93 -4.86
C PHE A 298 33.01 -11.44 -4.64
N ASP A 299 34.21 -11.80 -4.20
CA ASP A 299 34.56 -13.18 -3.82
C ASP A 299 34.04 -13.42 -2.39
N LYS A 300 32.88 -14.03 -2.28
CA LYS A 300 32.19 -14.23 -1.02
C LYS A 300 32.89 -15.22 -0.10
N PRO A 301 32.92 -15.00 1.22
CA PRO A 301 33.33 -16.02 2.19
C PRO A 301 32.56 -17.33 2.00
N LYS A 302 33.21 -18.46 2.25
CA LYS A 302 32.47 -19.73 2.26
C LYS A 302 31.42 -19.73 3.36
N LYS A 303 30.25 -20.31 3.10
CA LYS A 303 29.17 -20.36 4.08
C LYS A 303 29.55 -21.03 5.40
N GLU A 304 30.47 -22.02 5.34
CA GLU A 304 30.97 -22.74 6.51
C GLU A 304 31.92 -21.90 7.38
N ASP A 305 32.45 -20.82 6.83
CA ASP A 305 33.45 -19.93 7.48
C ASP A 305 32.80 -18.59 7.92
N LEU A 306 31.47 -18.43 7.78
CA LEU A 306 30.77 -17.20 8.13
C LEU A 306 30.82 -16.91 9.62
N ILE A 307 31.23 -15.68 9.94
CA ILE A 307 31.12 -15.05 11.25
C ILE A 307 30.23 -13.84 11.07
N ILE A 308 28.94 -14.01 11.41
CA ILE A 308 27.90 -13.04 11.14
C ILE A 308 27.71 -12.11 12.34
N TYR A 309 27.62 -10.81 12.08
CA TYR A 309 27.26 -9.78 13.04
C TYR A 309 25.91 -9.19 12.66
N GLU A 310 24.88 -9.48 13.46
CA GLU A 310 23.54 -8.95 13.27
C GLU A 310 23.45 -7.51 13.77
N ILE A 311 22.82 -6.62 12.99
CA ILE A 311 22.71 -5.19 13.27
C ILE A 311 21.28 -4.71 13.10
N LEU A 312 20.75 -4.06 14.13
CA LEU A 312 19.62 -3.15 14.01
C LEU A 312 20.16 -1.74 13.76
N VAL A 313 19.98 -1.21 12.56
CA VAL A 313 20.50 0.12 12.17
C VAL A 313 20.08 1.21 13.13
N ARG A 314 18.81 1.17 13.59
CA ARG A 314 18.25 2.11 14.58
C ARG A 314 19.08 2.19 15.86
N ASP A 315 19.56 1.05 16.38
CA ASP A 315 20.15 0.96 17.73
C ASP A 315 21.68 0.87 17.71
N PHE A 316 22.29 0.78 16.53
CA PHE A 316 23.72 0.55 16.41
C PHE A 316 24.57 1.77 16.84
N ASP A 317 24.18 2.97 16.42
CA ASP A 317 24.85 4.21 16.80
C ASP A 317 23.81 5.36 16.95
N LYS A 318 24.25 6.48 17.47
CA LYS A 318 23.43 7.63 17.86
C LYS A 318 22.51 8.18 16.76
N GLU A 319 22.96 8.15 15.51
CA GLU A 319 22.21 8.78 14.40
C GLU A 319 21.37 7.80 13.60
N SER A 320 21.36 6.51 13.97
CA SER A 320 20.48 5.48 13.40
C SER A 320 20.50 5.43 11.85
N SER A 321 21.68 5.56 11.23
CA SER A 321 21.80 5.74 9.78
C SER A 321 22.84 4.84 9.14
N PHE A 322 22.72 4.60 7.81
CA PHE A 322 23.74 3.90 7.04
C PHE A 322 25.08 4.64 7.05
N GLN A 323 25.11 5.96 7.17
CA GLN A 323 26.35 6.72 7.29
C GLN A 323 27.11 6.29 8.54
N ASN A 324 26.44 6.03 9.65
CA ASN A 324 27.10 5.54 10.86
C ASN A 324 27.72 4.17 10.68
N LEU A 325 27.09 3.28 9.91
CA LEU A 325 27.68 1.98 9.57
C LEU A 325 28.95 2.15 8.73
N ILE A 326 28.92 3.06 7.75
CA ILE A 326 30.09 3.41 6.91
C ILE A 326 31.24 3.93 7.80
N ASP A 327 30.94 4.86 8.70
CA ASP A 327 31.94 5.46 9.60
C ASP A 327 32.54 4.44 10.58
N ARG A 328 31.88 3.31 10.79
CA ARG A 328 32.28 2.23 11.69
C ARG A 328 32.91 1.02 10.99
N ILE A 329 33.26 1.09 9.73
CA ILE A 329 33.82 -0.05 8.98
C ILE A 329 35.06 -0.66 9.67
N GLU A 330 35.95 0.16 10.25
CA GLU A 330 37.13 -0.30 10.99
C GLU A 330 36.77 -1.07 12.27
N TYR A 331 35.62 -0.77 12.90
CA TYR A 331 35.10 -1.55 14.03
C TYR A 331 34.78 -2.97 13.59
N PHE A 332 34.06 -3.14 12.48
CA PHE A 332 33.71 -4.47 11.95
C PHE A 332 34.95 -5.28 11.54
N LYS A 333 35.91 -4.64 10.89
CA LYS A 333 37.21 -5.25 10.54
C LYS A 333 37.97 -5.75 11.77
N ASN A 334 38.00 -4.95 12.84
CA ASN A 334 38.69 -5.30 14.08
C ASN A 334 38.01 -6.44 14.85
N LEU A 335 36.70 -6.68 14.62
CA LEU A 335 36.01 -7.85 15.14
C LEU A 335 36.34 -9.14 14.38
N ASN A 336 37.02 -9.06 13.23
CA ASN A 336 37.33 -10.18 12.32
C ASN A 336 36.04 -10.93 11.87
N ILE A 337 34.95 -10.22 11.73
CA ILE A 337 33.72 -10.74 11.10
C ILE A 337 33.89 -10.71 9.58
N ASN A 338 33.18 -11.59 8.89
CA ASN A 338 33.18 -11.63 7.42
C ASN A 338 31.76 -11.55 6.82
N ALA A 339 30.76 -11.34 7.64
CA ALA A 339 29.40 -11.02 7.21
C ALA A 339 28.70 -10.09 8.21
N ILE A 340 27.87 -9.19 7.69
CA ILE A 340 26.95 -8.35 8.45
C ILE A 340 25.54 -8.76 8.03
N GLU A 341 24.68 -9.04 9.01
CA GLU A 341 23.26 -9.24 8.81
C GLU A 341 22.52 -7.96 9.24
N LEU A 342 21.89 -7.30 8.28
CA LEU A 342 21.03 -6.15 8.55
C LEU A 342 19.63 -6.65 8.89
N MET A 343 19.12 -6.35 10.07
CA MET A 343 17.69 -6.46 10.38
C MET A 343 16.89 -5.63 9.35
N PRO A 344 15.58 -5.87 9.18
CA PRO A 344 14.86 -5.36 8.02
C PRO A 344 15.02 -3.84 7.82
N VAL A 345 15.38 -3.45 6.60
CA VAL A 345 15.59 -2.05 6.18
C VAL A 345 14.54 -1.58 5.16
N MET A 346 13.53 -2.41 4.89
CA MET A 346 12.41 -2.06 4.03
C MET A 346 11.53 -1.03 4.71
N GLU A 347 10.84 -0.22 3.92
CA GLU A 347 9.92 0.81 4.42
C GLU A 347 8.86 0.20 5.34
N PHE A 348 8.89 0.60 6.60
CA PHE A 348 8.02 0.14 7.67
C PHE A 348 7.13 1.27 8.20
N GLU A 349 6.12 0.94 9.00
CA GLU A 349 5.22 1.94 9.60
C GLU A 349 5.88 2.66 10.77
N GLY A 350 5.99 4.00 10.65
CA GLY A 350 6.67 4.86 11.61
C GLY A 350 8.17 4.95 11.36
N ASN A 351 8.91 5.63 12.27
CA ASN A 351 10.36 5.84 12.14
C ASN A 351 11.17 5.09 13.23
N GLU A 352 10.51 4.41 14.15
CA GLU A 352 11.14 3.66 15.23
C GLU A 352 10.60 2.23 15.28
N SER A 353 11.29 1.31 14.61
CA SER A 353 10.90 -0.10 14.52
C SER A 353 12.13 -1.00 14.51
N TRP A 354 11.90 -2.30 14.72
CA TRP A 354 12.87 -3.35 14.34
C TRP A 354 12.83 -3.67 12.85
N GLY A 355 11.83 -3.10 12.11
CA GLY A 355 11.67 -3.29 10.68
C GLY A 355 10.68 -4.39 10.28
N TYR A 356 10.21 -5.22 11.22
CA TYR A 356 9.27 -6.31 10.92
C TYR A 356 7.82 -5.87 10.65
N ASN A 357 7.51 -4.59 10.81
CA ASN A 357 6.24 -3.99 10.40
C ASN A 357 6.31 -3.35 9.01
N SER A 358 6.96 -4.03 8.08
CA SER A 358 7.13 -3.58 6.69
C SER A 358 5.79 -3.43 5.98
N SER A 359 5.68 -2.40 5.14
CA SER A 359 4.54 -2.15 4.25
C SER A 359 4.93 -2.15 2.77
N TYR A 360 6.20 -1.87 2.45
CA TYR A 360 6.75 -1.83 1.08
C TYR A 360 8.10 -2.54 1.03
N HIS A 361 8.10 -3.81 0.62
CA HIS A 361 9.31 -4.66 0.64
C HIS A 361 10.36 -4.32 -0.41
N LEU A 362 10.01 -3.52 -1.44
CA LEU A 362 10.98 -3.05 -2.44
C LEU A 362 11.48 -1.62 -2.14
N SER A 363 10.83 -0.89 -1.23
CA SER A 363 11.27 0.44 -0.82
C SER A 363 12.23 0.34 0.36
N LEU A 364 13.29 1.16 0.31
CA LEU A 364 14.18 1.36 1.45
C LEU A 364 13.54 2.35 2.44
N ASP A 365 13.67 2.08 3.73
CA ASP A 365 13.23 3.02 4.76
C ASP A 365 14.09 4.28 4.80
N LYS A 366 13.46 5.41 4.63
CA LYS A 366 14.10 6.73 4.51
C LYS A 366 14.75 7.20 5.80
N PHE A 367 14.29 6.70 6.94
CA PHE A 367 14.85 7.07 8.24
C PHE A 367 16.31 6.64 8.37
N TYR A 368 16.68 5.51 7.77
CA TYR A 368 18.04 4.99 7.77
C TYR A 368 18.96 5.66 6.73
N GLY A 369 18.39 6.25 5.69
CA GLY A 369 19.17 6.96 4.67
C GLY A 369 18.71 6.72 3.24
N THR A 370 19.50 7.25 2.31
CA THR A 370 19.21 7.11 0.88
C THR A 370 19.62 5.75 0.33
N GLN A 371 19.05 5.36 -0.81
CA GLN A 371 19.40 4.15 -1.54
C GLN A 371 20.92 4.09 -1.85
N ASN A 372 21.52 5.22 -2.25
CA ASN A 372 22.94 5.29 -2.55
C ASN A 372 23.79 5.12 -1.29
N LYS A 373 23.31 5.53 -0.10
CA LYS A 373 24.04 5.31 1.16
C LYS A 373 24.06 3.84 1.56
N LEU A 374 23.00 3.11 1.36
CA LEU A 374 23.02 1.66 1.57
C LEU A 374 23.95 0.97 0.58
N LYS A 375 23.92 1.36 -0.71
CA LYS A 375 24.83 0.82 -1.73
C LYS A 375 26.30 1.12 -1.41
N GLU A 376 26.60 2.33 -0.94
CA GLU A 376 27.93 2.73 -0.48
C GLU A 376 28.41 1.87 0.70
N PHE A 377 27.54 1.59 1.65
CA PHE A 377 27.85 0.70 2.76
C PHE A 377 28.16 -0.72 2.29
N ILE A 378 27.33 -1.29 1.41
CA ILE A 378 27.53 -2.64 0.85
C ILE A 378 28.85 -2.69 0.06
N ASP A 379 29.10 -1.72 -0.82
CA ASP A 379 30.33 -1.63 -1.60
C ASP A 379 31.58 -1.55 -0.71
N LEU A 380 31.49 -0.76 0.36
CA LEU A 380 32.56 -0.66 1.36
C LEU A 380 32.77 -1.98 2.14
N CYS A 381 31.71 -2.70 2.46
CA CYS A 381 31.80 -4.05 3.05
C CYS A 381 32.52 -5.00 2.10
N HIS A 382 32.15 -5.05 0.83
CA HIS A 382 32.78 -5.87 -0.19
C HIS A 382 34.27 -5.54 -0.37
N GLN A 383 34.66 -4.25 -0.37
CA GLN A 383 36.08 -3.82 -0.39
C GLN A 383 36.88 -4.38 0.78
N ASN A 384 36.23 -4.70 1.89
CA ASN A 384 36.85 -5.21 3.10
C ASN A 384 36.64 -6.73 3.32
N GLY A 385 36.12 -7.44 2.31
CA GLY A 385 35.87 -8.88 2.40
C GLY A 385 34.70 -9.29 3.30
N ILE A 386 33.77 -8.38 3.52
CA ILE A 386 32.60 -8.56 4.39
C ILE A 386 31.35 -8.67 3.50
N ALA A 387 30.64 -9.78 3.58
CA ALA A 387 29.34 -9.99 2.92
C ALA A 387 28.22 -9.23 3.66
N VAL A 388 27.16 -8.86 2.93
CA VAL A 388 25.97 -8.23 3.51
C VAL A 388 24.75 -9.11 3.31
N ILE A 389 24.16 -9.53 4.41
CA ILE A 389 22.95 -10.35 4.48
C ILE A 389 21.80 -9.44 4.88
N LEU A 390 20.64 -9.64 4.28
CA LEU A 390 19.45 -8.85 4.58
C LEU A 390 18.36 -9.73 5.17
N ASP A 391 17.76 -9.28 6.27
CA ASP A 391 16.61 -9.92 6.87
C ASP A 391 15.33 -9.58 6.10
N LEU A 392 14.60 -10.60 5.65
CA LEU A 392 13.37 -10.50 4.85
C LEU A 392 12.15 -10.96 5.63
N ALA A 393 11.28 -10.02 6.04
CA ALA A 393 10.00 -10.31 6.66
C ALA A 393 8.89 -10.48 5.60
N LEU A 394 8.92 -11.60 4.85
CA LEU A 394 7.98 -11.90 3.76
C LEU A 394 6.88 -12.92 4.13
N ASN A 395 6.72 -13.25 5.40
CA ASN A 395 5.60 -14.06 5.88
C ASN A 395 4.34 -13.19 6.10
N HIS A 396 4.48 -11.90 6.33
CA HIS A 396 3.40 -10.96 6.60
C HIS A 396 3.69 -9.54 6.07
N VAL A 397 2.67 -8.66 6.17
CA VAL A 397 2.77 -7.24 5.86
C VAL A 397 1.89 -6.43 6.81
N PHE A 398 2.15 -5.13 6.92
CA PHE A 398 1.33 -4.22 7.73
C PHE A 398 0.34 -3.38 6.89
N GLY A 399 -0.55 -2.68 7.57
CA GLY A 399 -1.79 -2.14 7.00
C GLY A 399 -1.65 -1.00 5.99
N ARG A 400 -0.49 -0.33 5.92
CA ARG A 400 -0.23 0.69 4.88
C ARG A 400 0.03 0.07 3.51
N SER A 401 0.34 -1.22 3.44
CA SER A 401 0.62 -1.89 2.17
C SER A 401 -0.48 -1.69 1.14
N PRO A 402 -0.14 -1.24 -0.09
CA PRO A 402 -1.10 -1.12 -1.18
C PRO A 402 -1.73 -2.45 -1.57
N LEU A 403 -1.03 -3.58 -1.37
CA LEU A 403 -1.56 -4.93 -1.62
C LEU A 403 -2.68 -5.31 -0.64
N VAL A 404 -2.65 -4.78 0.58
CA VAL A 404 -3.78 -4.91 1.53
C VAL A 404 -4.90 -3.97 1.12
N LYS A 405 -4.59 -2.68 0.95
CA LYS A 405 -5.57 -1.61 0.73
C LYS A 405 -6.42 -1.80 -0.52
N MET A 406 -5.83 -2.26 -1.62
CA MET A 406 -6.58 -2.47 -2.87
C MET A 406 -7.74 -3.47 -2.74
N TRP A 407 -7.63 -4.43 -1.83
CA TRP A 407 -8.67 -5.44 -1.58
C TRP A 407 -8.95 -5.57 -0.08
N MET A 408 -9.12 -4.44 0.61
CA MET A 408 -9.39 -4.46 2.06
C MET A 408 -10.88 -4.58 2.36
N ASP A 409 -11.19 -5.13 3.52
CA ASP A 409 -12.47 -5.03 4.19
C ASP A 409 -12.42 -3.82 5.14
N ASP A 410 -13.20 -2.78 4.83
CA ASP A 410 -13.25 -1.51 5.56
C ASP A 410 -14.71 -1.14 5.87
N PRO A 411 -15.38 -1.90 6.75
CA PRO A 411 -16.79 -1.71 7.06
C PRO A 411 -17.06 -0.35 7.71
N ASP A 412 -16.07 0.25 8.34
CA ASP A 412 -16.17 1.55 9.00
C ASP A 412 -15.92 2.72 8.02
N ASN A 413 -15.52 2.43 6.78
CA ASN A 413 -15.17 3.41 5.74
C ASN A 413 -14.20 4.48 6.22
N ASN A 414 -13.16 4.05 6.92
CA ASN A 414 -12.12 4.91 7.50
C ASN A 414 -10.76 4.78 6.80
N SER A 415 -10.70 4.04 5.70
CA SER A 415 -9.53 3.75 4.89
C SER A 415 -8.50 2.83 5.57
N TRP A 416 -8.93 2.08 6.58
CA TRP A 416 -8.14 1.08 7.30
C TRP A 416 -8.94 -0.21 7.48
N GLY A 417 -8.34 -1.32 7.08
CA GLY A 417 -8.99 -2.62 7.18
C GLY A 417 -8.02 -3.76 6.88
N GLY A 418 -8.45 -4.96 7.15
CA GLY A 418 -7.72 -6.18 6.81
C GLY A 418 -8.02 -6.65 5.38
N PRO A 419 -7.36 -7.72 4.93
CA PRO A 419 -7.66 -8.31 3.63
C PRO A 419 -9.10 -8.81 3.55
N SER A 420 -9.82 -8.45 2.50
CA SER A 420 -11.12 -9.04 2.19
C SER A 420 -10.95 -10.45 1.60
N ASN A 421 -12.05 -11.16 1.41
CA ASN A 421 -12.03 -12.48 0.76
C ASN A 421 -11.67 -12.44 -0.73
N GLU A 422 -11.60 -11.25 -1.33
CA GLU A 422 -11.14 -11.04 -2.71
C GLU A 422 -9.65 -10.74 -2.81
N ASN A 423 -8.97 -10.53 -1.69
CA ASN A 423 -7.56 -10.21 -1.72
C ASN A 423 -6.75 -11.40 -2.26
N PRO A 424 -6.02 -11.22 -3.39
CA PRO A 424 -5.28 -12.33 -3.98
C PRO A 424 -3.93 -12.60 -3.30
N TYR A 425 -3.46 -11.70 -2.44
CA TYR A 425 -2.13 -11.78 -1.82
C TYR A 425 -2.16 -12.32 -0.40
N PHE A 426 -3.27 -12.12 0.33
CA PHE A 426 -3.34 -12.38 1.77
C PHE A 426 -4.47 -13.31 2.16
N ASN A 427 -4.26 -14.00 3.26
CA ASN A 427 -5.29 -14.73 3.96
C ASN A 427 -6.12 -13.77 4.83
N GLN A 428 -7.44 -13.99 4.94
CA GLN A 428 -8.27 -13.24 5.90
C GLN A 428 -7.92 -13.57 7.36
N SER A 429 -7.55 -14.82 7.61
CA SER A 429 -7.04 -15.32 8.88
C SER A 429 -5.74 -16.05 8.63
N ALA A 430 -4.75 -15.83 9.49
CA ALA A 430 -3.43 -16.43 9.32
C ALA A 430 -3.48 -17.98 9.29
N LYS A 431 -2.60 -18.54 8.47
CA LYS A 431 -2.42 -19.99 8.32
C LYS A 431 -1.33 -20.56 9.23
N HIS A 432 -0.97 -19.82 10.26
CA HIS A 432 0.02 -20.20 11.28
C HIS A 432 -0.22 -19.43 12.58
N THR A 433 0.35 -19.92 13.70
CA THR A 433 0.06 -19.39 15.05
C THR A 433 0.89 -18.17 15.47
N TYR A 434 1.90 -17.78 14.69
CA TYR A 434 2.83 -16.70 15.07
C TYR A 434 2.60 -15.41 14.26
N SER A 435 1.38 -15.17 13.79
CA SER A 435 1.07 -14.02 12.98
C SER A 435 1.16 -12.72 13.78
N VAL A 436 1.79 -11.70 13.20
CA VAL A 436 1.93 -10.35 13.77
C VAL A 436 1.39 -9.25 12.84
N GLY A 437 1.06 -9.58 11.60
CA GLY A 437 0.50 -8.71 10.57
C GLY A 437 -0.50 -9.46 9.70
N TYR A 438 -0.67 -9.02 8.46
CA TYR A 438 -1.51 -9.71 7.48
C TYR A 438 -0.71 -10.80 6.78
N ASP A 439 -1.16 -12.03 6.90
CA ASP A 439 -0.48 -13.25 6.48
C ASP A 439 -0.53 -13.42 4.95
N PHE A 440 0.63 -13.55 4.31
CA PHE A 440 0.71 -13.79 2.87
C PHE A 440 0.20 -15.19 2.47
N ASN A 441 -0.65 -15.23 1.46
CA ASN A 441 -1.06 -16.48 0.81
C ASN A 441 0.00 -16.90 -0.23
N HIS A 442 1.02 -17.60 0.21
CA HIS A 442 2.11 -18.07 -0.65
C HIS A 442 1.75 -19.19 -1.65
N GLN A 443 0.53 -19.74 -1.60
CA GLN A 443 0.03 -20.62 -2.66
C GLN A 443 -0.46 -19.84 -3.88
N ASN A 444 -0.74 -18.53 -3.74
CA ASN A 444 -1.16 -17.70 -4.85
C ASN A 444 0.04 -17.28 -5.70
N GLU A 445 -0.10 -17.42 -7.03
CA GLU A 445 0.96 -17.08 -7.99
C GLU A 445 1.35 -15.59 -7.94
N LEU A 446 0.42 -14.70 -7.61
CA LEU A 446 0.71 -13.25 -7.48
C LEU A 446 1.61 -12.97 -6.27
N THR A 447 1.39 -13.66 -5.15
CA THR A 447 2.25 -13.58 -3.97
C THR A 447 3.65 -14.12 -4.28
N GLN A 448 3.74 -15.26 -4.98
CA GLN A 448 5.01 -15.83 -5.39
C GLN A 448 5.76 -14.91 -6.37
N TYR A 449 5.04 -14.30 -7.31
CA TYR A 449 5.62 -13.30 -8.22
C TYR A 449 6.14 -12.09 -7.45
N TYR A 450 5.34 -11.53 -6.52
CA TYR A 450 5.76 -10.41 -5.68
C TYR A 450 7.03 -10.73 -4.87
N THR A 451 7.04 -11.88 -4.20
CA THR A 451 8.20 -12.37 -3.43
C THR A 451 9.45 -12.48 -4.30
N LYS A 452 9.33 -13.06 -5.50
CA LYS A 452 10.45 -13.15 -6.45
C LYS A 452 10.94 -11.78 -6.92
N ARG A 453 10.04 -10.80 -7.12
CA ARG A 453 10.42 -9.44 -7.47
C ARG A 453 11.16 -8.73 -6.33
N VAL A 454 10.79 -8.98 -5.07
CA VAL A 454 11.54 -8.50 -3.89
C VAL A 454 12.95 -9.09 -3.88
N VAL A 455 13.07 -10.41 -4.04
CA VAL A 455 14.37 -11.10 -4.13
C VAL A 455 15.23 -10.54 -5.27
N GLU A 456 14.65 -10.40 -6.47
CA GLU A 456 15.32 -9.86 -7.66
C GLU A 456 15.87 -8.44 -7.40
N HIS A 457 15.06 -7.58 -6.77
CA HIS A 457 15.41 -6.21 -6.48
C HIS A 457 16.63 -6.10 -5.54
N TRP A 458 16.59 -6.79 -4.41
CA TRP A 458 17.67 -6.71 -3.43
C TRP A 458 18.99 -7.35 -3.91
N ILE A 459 18.91 -8.41 -4.71
CA ILE A 459 20.10 -9.03 -5.32
C ILE A 459 20.68 -8.15 -6.42
N ASN A 460 19.85 -7.73 -7.40
CA ASN A 460 20.35 -7.07 -8.61
C ASN A 460 20.68 -5.60 -8.40
N ASP A 461 19.84 -4.86 -7.63
CA ASP A 461 19.99 -3.42 -7.49
C ASP A 461 20.89 -3.03 -6.31
N TYR A 462 20.96 -3.88 -5.26
CA TYR A 462 21.76 -3.62 -4.06
C TYR A 462 22.92 -4.58 -3.86
N LYS A 463 23.05 -5.64 -4.67
CA LYS A 463 24.12 -6.66 -4.51
C LYS A 463 24.16 -7.28 -3.11
N ILE A 464 22.98 -7.54 -2.52
CA ILE A 464 22.88 -8.26 -1.25
C ILE A 464 23.37 -9.69 -1.45
N ASP A 465 24.23 -10.16 -0.56
CA ASP A 465 24.92 -11.44 -0.67
C ASP A 465 24.15 -12.63 -0.12
N GLY A 466 23.16 -12.37 0.71
CA GLY A 466 22.34 -13.41 1.31
C GLY A 466 21.05 -12.86 1.92
N PHE A 467 20.07 -13.74 2.14
CA PHE A 467 18.87 -13.42 2.90
C PHE A 467 18.73 -14.32 4.12
N ARG A 468 18.39 -13.71 5.24
CA ARG A 468 17.78 -14.37 6.38
C ARG A 468 16.27 -14.21 6.24
N TRP A 469 15.55 -15.30 6.05
CA TRP A 469 14.10 -15.31 5.90
C TRP A 469 13.45 -15.40 7.27
N ASP A 470 12.77 -14.34 7.64
CA ASP A 470 12.07 -14.21 8.91
C ASP A 470 10.89 -15.17 9.00
N LEU A 471 10.71 -15.77 10.16
CA LEU A 471 9.55 -16.61 10.53
C LEU A 471 9.10 -17.54 9.40
N THR A 472 9.98 -18.41 8.91
CA THR A 472 9.65 -19.34 7.82
C THR A 472 8.48 -20.29 8.13
N LYS A 473 8.09 -20.42 9.39
CA LYS A 473 6.86 -21.11 9.81
C LYS A 473 5.60 -20.51 9.18
N GLY A 474 5.61 -19.20 8.90
CA GLY A 474 4.51 -18.47 8.31
C GLY A 474 4.24 -18.76 6.83
N PHE A 475 5.08 -19.57 6.17
CA PHE A 475 4.93 -19.84 4.73
C PHE A 475 4.02 -21.02 4.39
N THR A 476 3.49 -21.75 5.37
CA THR A 476 2.51 -22.81 5.12
C THR A 476 1.10 -22.26 4.92
N GLN A 477 0.28 -22.97 4.16
CA GLN A 477 -1.15 -22.69 3.98
C GLN A 477 -2.03 -23.81 4.56
N ASN A 478 -1.43 -24.80 5.25
CA ASN A 478 -2.10 -25.99 5.72
C ASN A 478 -2.58 -25.91 7.18
N CYS A 479 -2.18 -24.88 7.91
CA CYS A 479 -2.52 -24.71 9.32
C CYS A 479 -3.54 -23.58 9.53
N ASP A 480 -3.77 -23.20 10.76
CA ASP A 480 -4.57 -22.05 11.17
C ASP A 480 -3.93 -21.34 12.38
N GLU A 481 -4.42 -20.18 12.71
CA GLU A 481 -3.84 -19.29 13.73
C GLU A 481 -3.85 -19.87 15.16
N ASN A 482 -4.65 -20.89 15.44
CA ASN A 482 -4.80 -21.49 16.76
C ASN A 482 -4.15 -22.87 16.89
N ASN A 483 -3.50 -23.37 15.84
CA ASN A 483 -2.97 -24.73 15.79
C ASN A 483 -1.44 -24.76 15.86
N TYR A 484 -0.90 -24.65 17.08
CA TYR A 484 0.55 -24.71 17.35
C TYR A 484 1.21 -26.00 16.86
N ASP A 485 0.54 -27.15 17.07
CA ASP A 485 1.09 -28.45 16.70
C ASP A 485 1.25 -28.54 15.18
N CYS A 486 0.25 -28.09 14.43
CA CYS A 486 0.34 -28.03 12.97
C CYS A 486 1.48 -27.12 12.53
N THR A 487 1.51 -25.88 13.02
CA THR A 487 2.52 -24.88 12.62
C THR A 487 3.95 -25.36 12.89
N ASN A 488 4.20 -26.05 13.99
CA ASN A 488 5.51 -26.56 14.38
C ASN A 488 5.85 -27.95 13.80
N SER A 489 4.88 -28.62 13.15
CA SER A 489 5.08 -29.92 12.51
C SER A 489 5.54 -29.75 11.06
N PHE A 490 6.00 -30.86 10.48
CA PHE A 490 6.41 -30.90 9.06
C PHE A 490 5.27 -30.53 8.12
N GLN A 491 5.50 -29.53 7.23
CA GLN A 491 4.56 -29.07 6.22
C GLN A 491 5.22 -29.12 4.83
N GLN A 492 4.76 -30.03 3.98
CA GLN A 492 5.37 -30.24 2.67
C GLN A 492 5.23 -29.01 1.74
N ASP A 493 4.10 -28.30 1.79
CA ASP A 493 3.85 -27.09 1.03
C ASP A 493 4.90 -26.00 1.31
N ARG A 494 5.21 -25.80 2.59
CA ARG A 494 6.22 -24.86 3.07
C ARG A 494 7.62 -25.29 2.64
N VAL A 495 7.92 -26.58 2.75
CA VAL A 495 9.22 -27.13 2.32
C VAL A 495 9.47 -26.88 0.84
N ASP A 496 8.51 -27.20 -0.01
CA ASP A 496 8.63 -27.06 -1.46
C ASP A 496 8.68 -25.59 -1.89
N LEU A 497 7.85 -24.75 -1.29
CA LEU A 497 7.81 -23.32 -1.57
C LEU A 497 9.14 -22.63 -1.26
N LEU A 498 9.67 -22.84 -0.05
CA LEU A 498 10.93 -22.23 0.38
C LEU A 498 12.13 -22.74 -0.42
N LYS A 499 12.14 -24.02 -0.85
CA LYS A 499 13.11 -24.52 -1.84
C LYS A 499 13.00 -23.75 -3.17
N SER A 500 11.79 -23.43 -3.62
CA SER A 500 11.60 -22.68 -4.87
C SER A 500 12.12 -21.24 -4.79
N TYR A 501 12.00 -20.59 -3.64
CA TYR A 501 12.56 -19.24 -3.42
C TYR A 501 14.09 -19.28 -3.29
N ALA A 502 14.65 -20.30 -2.66
CA ALA A 502 16.09 -20.55 -2.62
C ALA A 502 16.65 -20.76 -4.03
N ASP A 503 16.00 -21.62 -4.85
CA ASP A 503 16.38 -21.84 -6.24
C ASP A 503 16.32 -20.56 -7.07
N TYR A 504 15.31 -19.71 -6.85
CA TYR A 504 15.21 -18.42 -7.52
C TYR A 504 16.37 -17.50 -7.14
N SER A 505 16.72 -17.39 -5.85
CA SER A 505 17.89 -16.63 -5.39
C SER A 505 19.18 -17.13 -6.06
N TRP A 506 19.41 -18.45 -6.07
CA TRP A 506 20.58 -19.08 -6.71
C TRP A 506 20.58 -18.99 -8.24
N SER A 507 19.44 -18.76 -8.87
CA SER A 507 19.37 -18.50 -10.32
C SER A 507 19.87 -17.10 -10.67
N LEU A 508 19.74 -16.13 -9.75
CA LEU A 508 20.21 -14.75 -9.89
C LEU A 508 21.67 -14.61 -9.48
N ASP A 509 22.04 -15.24 -8.38
CA ASP A 509 23.37 -15.25 -7.81
C ASP A 509 23.70 -16.66 -7.29
N PRO A 510 24.51 -17.44 -7.99
CA PRO A 510 24.79 -18.83 -7.63
C PRO A 510 25.35 -19.03 -6.22
N ASP A 511 26.06 -18.05 -5.68
CA ASP A 511 26.69 -18.13 -4.36
C ASP A 511 25.92 -17.35 -3.28
N HIS A 512 24.66 -17.02 -3.55
CA HIS A 512 23.79 -16.30 -2.61
C HIS A 512 23.54 -17.14 -1.35
N TYR A 513 23.69 -16.52 -0.17
CA TYR A 513 23.42 -17.20 1.10
C TYR A 513 21.91 -17.23 1.35
N VAL A 514 21.41 -18.41 1.73
CA VAL A 514 20.01 -18.62 2.12
C VAL A 514 19.99 -19.13 3.56
N ILE A 515 19.38 -18.36 4.45
CA ILE A 515 19.30 -18.63 5.87
C ILE A 515 17.82 -18.60 6.28
N PHE A 516 17.32 -19.63 6.95
CA PHE A 516 15.94 -19.67 7.43
C PHE A 516 15.87 -19.56 8.95
N GLU A 517 15.08 -18.59 9.44
CA GLU A 517 14.61 -18.64 10.81
C GLU A 517 13.38 -19.53 10.87
N HIS A 518 13.60 -20.77 11.22
CA HIS A 518 12.51 -21.76 11.30
C HIS A 518 12.14 -22.12 12.73
N LEU A 519 13.10 -22.60 13.53
CA LEU A 519 12.91 -22.98 14.93
C LEU A 519 11.75 -23.98 15.13
N GLY A 520 11.57 -24.88 14.17
CA GLY A 520 10.47 -25.82 14.10
C GLY A 520 10.92 -27.27 14.07
N SER A 521 10.28 -28.05 13.20
CA SER A 521 10.54 -29.47 13.03
C SER A 521 11.95 -29.76 12.50
N ASN A 522 12.75 -30.54 13.20
CA ASN A 522 14.06 -30.97 12.73
C ASN A 522 14.00 -31.67 11.35
N SER A 523 12.89 -32.32 11.02
CA SER A 523 12.72 -32.99 9.72
C SER A 523 12.67 -32.01 8.56
N GLU A 524 12.03 -30.84 8.71
CA GLU A 524 12.03 -29.79 7.70
C GLU A 524 13.42 -29.16 7.57
N GLU A 525 14.04 -28.85 8.69
CA GLU A 525 15.39 -28.26 8.70
C GLU A 525 16.42 -29.18 8.04
N MET A 526 16.30 -30.49 8.22
CA MET A 526 17.14 -31.48 7.53
C MET A 526 16.88 -31.50 6.02
N GLU A 527 15.62 -31.37 5.59
CA GLU A 527 15.28 -31.28 4.17
C GLU A 527 15.94 -30.07 3.49
N TRP A 528 15.91 -28.92 4.14
CA TRP A 528 16.53 -27.70 3.60
C TRP A 528 18.05 -27.72 3.71
N ALA A 529 18.61 -28.13 4.83
CA ALA A 529 20.07 -28.21 5.01
C ALA A 529 20.74 -29.15 4.00
N ASN A 530 20.05 -30.23 3.62
CA ASN A 530 20.55 -31.19 2.62
C ASN A 530 20.16 -30.84 1.18
N TYR A 531 19.33 -29.80 0.97
CA TYR A 531 18.83 -29.45 -0.34
C TYR A 531 19.96 -28.99 -1.27
N ARG A 532 20.20 -29.71 -2.36
CA ARG A 532 21.26 -29.46 -3.35
C ARG A 532 22.67 -29.37 -2.74
N ILE A 533 22.89 -30.07 -1.62
CA ILE A 533 24.17 -30.03 -0.88
C ILE A 533 25.35 -30.49 -1.77
N ASN A 534 25.13 -31.47 -2.67
CA ASN A 534 26.14 -31.95 -3.61
C ASN A 534 26.52 -30.92 -4.68
N GLU A 535 25.75 -29.84 -4.82
CA GLU A 535 26.03 -28.69 -5.70
C GLU A 535 26.68 -27.53 -4.93
N GLY A 536 27.10 -27.74 -3.69
CA GLY A 536 27.60 -26.70 -2.82
C GLY A 536 26.53 -25.79 -2.21
N LYS A 537 25.23 -26.08 -2.45
CA LYS A 537 24.11 -25.31 -1.90
C LYS A 537 23.87 -25.71 -0.43
N GLY A 538 22.66 -26.00 -0.04
CA GLY A 538 22.26 -26.24 1.34
C GLY A 538 21.84 -24.93 2.02
N ILE A 539 20.68 -24.96 2.65
CA ILE A 539 20.10 -23.80 3.32
C ILE A 539 20.58 -23.80 4.78
N MET A 540 21.05 -22.67 5.25
CA MET A 540 21.49 -22.49 6.63
C MET A 540 20.31 -22.26 7.56
N MET A 541 20.42 -22.69 8.83
CA MET A 541 19.40 -22.49 9.85
C MET A 541 19.86 -21.45 10.86
N TRP A 542 19.08 -20.40 11.03
CA TRP A 542 19.34 -19.38 12.03
C TRP A 542 18.98 -19.89 13.42
N GLY A 543 19.83 -19.61 14.41
CA GLY A 543 19.56 -19.92 15.82
C GLY A 543 19.77 -21.38 16.24
N LYS A 544 20.50 -22.18 15.45
CA LYS A 544 20.87 -23.56 15.82
C LYS A 544 22.33 -23.86 15.64
#